data_1d3841e7ff74f8d34b1e58aefe417713
#
_entry.id   1d3841e7ff74f8d34b1e58aefe417713
#
_cell.length_a   1.000
_cell.length_b   1.000
_cell.length_c   1.000
_cell.angle_alpha   90.00
_cell.angle_beta   90.00
_cell.angle_gamma   90.00
#
_symmetry.space_group_name_H-M   'P 1'
#
loop_
_entity.id
_entity.type
_entity.pdbx_description
1 polymer ?
#
loop_
_entity_poly.entity_id
_entity_poly.type
_entity_poly.pdbx_seq_one_letter_code
_entity_poly.pdbx_strand_id
1 'polypeptide(L)'
;MNKRVKIVATLGPAVEIRGGKKFGEDGYWGEKLDREASAKNIAQLIKEGANVFRFNFSHGDHAEQGERMDVVRMAEDLAGQKVGFLLDTKGPEMRTELFEGDAKEYAYKTGEQIRVATKQGIKSTRDVIALNVAGALDVFDDVEVGKQVLIDDGKLGLRVVDKDAEKREFIVEVENDGIIAKQKGVNIPYTKIPFPALAERDNADIRFGLEQGLNFIAISFVRTAKDVQEVRAICEETGNGHVQLLAKIENQQGIDNIDEIIEAADGIMIARGDMGIEVPFEMVPVYQKMIITKVNAAGKVVVTATNMLETMTEKPRATRSEVSDVFNAVIDGTDATMLSGESANGKYPIESVTTMATIDKNAQTLLKEYGRLDSSTFDRSTKTEVVASAVKDATNSMDIKLIVALTESGNTARLISKYRPEADILAVTFDEITQKSLMLNWGVIPVVTEKPSSTDDMFDVAEKVALESGLVESGDNIVIVAGVPVGTGGTNTMRIRTVK
;
A
#
# COMPACT_ATOMS: atom_id res chain seq x y z
N MET A 1 -17.68 -2.41 18.26
CA MET A 1 -16.30 -2.81 17.96
C MET A 1 -15.78 -1.92 16.86
N ASN A 2 -14.63 -1.30 17.06
CA ASN A 2 -13.98 -0.47 16.06
C ASN A 2 -13.39 -1.32 14.92
N LYS A 3 -13.25 -0.73 13.74
CA LYS A 3 -12.55 -1.36 12.62
C LYS A 3 -11.05 -1.35 12.92
N ARG A 4 -10.42 -2.53 13.00
CA ARG A 4 -8.99 -2.69 13.31
C ARG A 4 -8.13 -2.77 12.06
N VAL A 5 -8.62 -3.43 11.01
CA VAL A 5 -7.98 -3.42 9.70
C VAL A 5 -8.06 -2.02 9.12
N LYS A 6 -6.96 -1.53 8.57
CA LYS A 6 -6.88 -0.18 8.00
C LYS A 6 -7.31 -0.19 6.54
N ILE A 7 -7.75 0.96 6.05
CA ILE A 7 -8.10 1.15 4.64
C ILE A 7 -7.18 2.19 4.03
N VAL A 8 -6.50 1.79 2.96
CA VAL A 8 -5.81 2.70 2.05
C VAL A 8 -6.74 3.00 0.88
N ALA A 9 -7.07 4.27 0.67
CA ALA A 9 -7.91 4.71 -0.45
C ALA A 9 -7.07 5.53 -1.44
N THR A 10 -7.04 5.12 -2.71
CA THR A 10 -6.37 5.90 -3.75
C THR A 10 -7.21 7.12 -4.11
N LEU A 11 -6.58 8.27 -4.15
CA LEU A 11 -7.22 9.50 -4.57
C LEU A 11 -7.08 9.72 -6.09
N GLY A 12 -8.14 10.28 -6.65
CA GLY A 12 -8.22 10.63 -8.05
C GLY A 12 -9.50 11.41 -8.34
N PRO A 13 -9.83 11.56 -9.62
CA PRO A 13 -10.94 12.41 -10.05
C PRO A 13 -12.32 11.99 -9.53
N ALA A 14 -12.50 10.75 -9.07
CA ALA A 14 -13.80 10.27 -8.58
C ALA A 14 -14.33 11.06 -7.37
N VAL A 15 -13.47 11.66 -6.56
CA VAL A 15 -13.81 12.46 -5.39
C VAL A 15 -13.59 13.97 -5.59
N GLU A 16 -13.02 14.36 -6.72
CA GLU A 16 -12.77 15.75 -7.07
C GLU A 16 -14.00 16.38 -7.71
N ILE A 17 -14.27 17.63 -7.36
CA ILE A 17 -15.26 18.49 -8.03
C ILE A 17 -14.51 19.58 -8.79
N ARG A 18 -14.81 19.78 -10.06
CA ARG A 18 -14.20 20.80 -10.90
C ARG A 18 -15.27 21.69 -11.51
N GLY A 19 -15.25 23.01 -11.19
CA GLY A 19 -16.27 23.95 -11.66
C GLY A 19 -17.72 23.52 -11.33
N GLY A 20 -17.94 22.84 -10.18
CA GLY A 20 -19.22 22.28 -9.81
C GLY A 20 -19.58 20.94 -10.46
N LYS A 21 -18.72 20.39 -11.33
CA LYS A 21 -18.93 19.14 -12.06
C LYS A 21 -18.26 17.98 -11.36
N LYS A 22 -18.86 16.80 -11.48
CA LYS A 22 -18.30 15.51 -11.05
C LYS A 22 -17.53 14.85 -12.19
N PHE A 23 -16.61 13.97 -11.82
CA PHE A 23 -15.87 13.14 -12.79
C PHE A 23 -16.84 12.37 -13.70
N GLY A 24 -16.54 12.39 -15.01
CA GLY A 24 -17.37 11.81 -16.06
C GLY A 24 -18.42 12.75 -16.68
N GLU A 25 -18.63 13.93 -16.10
CA GLU A 25 -19.51 14.96 -16.70
C GLU A 25 -18.78 15.75 -17.79
N ASP A 26 -19.54 16.19 -18.81
CA ASP A 26 -18.98 16.94 -19.96
C ASP A 26 -18.27 18.21 -19.51
N GLY A 27 -17.03 18.39 -20.01
CA GLY A 27 -16.19 19.54 -19.72
C GLY A 27 -15.55 19.54 -18.34
N TYR A 28 -15.60 18.45 -17.58
CA TYR A 28 -14.95 18.31 -16.26
C TYR A 28 -13.47 18.72 -16.28
N TRP A 29 -12.69 18.19 -17.23
CA TRP A 29 -11.25 18.43 -17.33
C TRP A 29 -10.83 19.87 -17.71
N GLY A 30 -11.77 20.67 -18.22
CA GLY A 30 -11.53 22.09 -18.54
C GLY A 30 -11.73 23.03 -17.35
N GLU A 31 -12.19 22.54 -16.21
CA GLU A 31 -12.56 23.35 -15.04
C GLU A 31 -11.50 23.27 -13.94
N LYS A 32 -11.44 24.32 -13.14
CA LYS A 32 -10.58 24.35 -11.95
C LYS A 32 -11.13 23.46 -10.84
N LEU A 33 -10.22 22.87 -10.02
CA LEU A 33 -10.59 22.12 -8.84
C LEU A 33 -11.34 23.02 -7.83
N ASP A 34 -12.51 22.56 -7.41
CA ASP A 34 -13.25 23.13 -6.28
C ASP A 34 -12.73 22.42 -5.01
N ARG A 35 -11.80 23.07 -4.32
CA ARG A 35 -11.10 22.50 -3.16
C ARG A 35 -12.05 22.20 -2.00
N GLU A 36 -13.03 23.11 -1.73
CA GLU A 36 -13.97 22.94 -0.62
C GLU A 36 -14.95 21.79 -0.88
N ALA A 37 -15.49 21.71 -2.09
CA ALA A 37 -16.41 20.63 -2.45
C ALA A 37 -15.69 19.27 -2.47
N SER A 38 -14.47 19.21 -3.01
CA SER A 38 -13.63 18.01 -3.01
C SER A 38 -13.23 17.59 -1.61
N ALA A 39 -12.87 18.55 -0.73
CA ALA A 39 -12.54 18.25 0.66
C ALA A 39 -13.73 17.63 1.43
N LYS A 40 -14.95 18.04 1.16
CA LYS A 40 -16.16 17.42 1.75
C LYS A 40 -16.32 15.96 1.32
N ASN A 41 -16.07 15.64 0.05
CA ASN A 41 -16.12 14.26 -0.43
C ASN A 41 -15.03 13.40 0.24
N ILE A 42 -13.81 13.92 0.33
CA ILE A 42 -12.69 13.21 0.98
C ILE A 42 -12.94 13.06 2.49
N ALA A 43 -13.50 14.09 3.16
CA ALA A 43 -13.91 13.99 4.56
C ALA A 43 -14.96 12.90 4.78
N GLN A 44 -15.84 12.65 3.80
CA GLN A 44 -16.78 11.54 3.87
C GLN A 44 -16.05 10.20 3.79
N LEU A 45 -15.02 10.03 2.91
CA LEU A 45 -14.20 8.80 2.88
C LEU A 45 -13.53 8.54 4.23
N ILE A 46 -13.02 9.60 4.90
CA ILE A 46 -12.42 9.48 6.24
C ILE A 46 -13.45 8.96 7.25
N LYS A 47 -14.64 9.54 7.27
CA LYS A 47 -15.74 9.13 8.16
C LYS A 47 -16.22 7.70 7.91
N GLU A 48 -16.19 7.24 6.65
CA GLU A 48 -16.53 5.86 6.28
C GLU A 48 -15.43 4.87 6.61
N GLY A 49 -14.22 5.33 6.95
CA GLY A 49 -13.16 4.49 7.50
C GLY A 49 -11.85 4.45 6.72
N ALA A 50 -11.61 5.34 5.76
CA ALA A 50 -10.30 5.50 5.15
C ALA A 50 -9.29 6.03 6.19
N ASN A 51 -8.12 5.40 6.26
CA ASN A 51 -7.07 5.72 7.23
C ASN A 51 -5.85 6.33 6.59
N VAL A 52 -5.57 5.96 5.33
CA VAL A 52 -4.42 6.44 4.56
C VAL A 52 -4.88 6.76 3.15
N PHE A 53 -4.46 7.90 2.61
CA PHE A 53 -4.67 8.22 1.21
C PHE A 53 -3.42 7.95 0.38
N ARG A 54 -3.61 7.19 -0.70
CA ARG A 54 -2.57 6.88 -1.68
C ARG A 54 -2.62 7.88 -2.82
N PHE A 55 -1.47 8.48 -3.09
CA PHE A 55 -1.19 9.36 -4.23
C PHE A 55 -0.38 8.56 -5.26
N ASN A 56 -1.01 8.20 -6.37
CA ASN A 56 -0.35 7.42 -7.43
C ASN A 56 0.40 8.36 -8.38
N PHE A 57 1.72 8.41 -8.26
CA PHE A 57 2.59 9.25 -9.07
C PHE A 57 2.85 8.71 -10.49
N SER A 58 2.28 7.55 -10.84
CA SER A 58 2.22 7.13 -12.24
C SER A 58 1.37 8.06 -13.10
N HIS A 59 0.47 8.85 -12.46
CA HIS A 59 -0.47 9.77 -13.10
C HIS A 59 -0.33 11.19 -12.56
N GLY A 60 -0.62 12.16 -13.42
CA GLY A 60 -0.57 13.58 -13.07
C GLY A 60 0.86 14.12 -12.95
N ASP A 61 0.96 15.36 -12.53
CA ASP A 61 2.20 16.06 -12.24
C ASP A 61 2.29 16.49 -10.77
N HIS A 62 3.41 17.08 -10.36
CA HIS A 62 3.65 17.51 -8.98
C HIS A 62 2.64 18.58 -8.52
N ALA A 63 2.19 19.48 -9.43
CA ALA A 63 1.22 20.52 -9.07
C ALA A 63 -0.13 19.88 -8.73
N GLU A 64 -0.59 18.94 -9.54
CA GLU A 64 -1.84 18.22 -9.33
C GLU A 64 -1.80 17.36 -8.06
N GLN A 65 -0.70 16.63 -7.82
CA GLN A 65 -0.55 15.81 -6.62
C GLN A 65 -0.44 16.67 -5.35
N GLY A 66 0.27 17.79 -5.40
CA GLY A 66 0.37 18.75 -4.30
C GLY A 66 -0.98 19.37 -3.94
N GLU A 67 -1.78 19.75 -4.96
CA GLU A 67 -3.12 20.28 -4.75
C GLU A 67 -4.05 19.24 -4.10
N ARG A 68 -3.97 17.96 -4.51
CA ARG A 68 -4.71 16.86 -3.85
C ARG A 68 -4.31 16.71 -2.38
N MET A 69 -3.01 16.77 -2.06
CA MET A 69 -2.53 16.68 -0.68
C MET A 69 -3.07 17.83 0.18
N ASP A 70 -3.12 19.05 -0.36
CA ASP A 70 -3.72 20.18 0.33
C ASP A 70 -5.21 19.98 0.60
N VAL A 71 -5.95 19.45 -0.37
CA VAL A 71 -7.38 19.15 -0.21
C VAL A 71 -7.60 18.09 0.87
N VAL A 72 -6.70 17.09 0.99
CA VAL A 72 -6.76 16.11 2.09
C VAL A 72 -6.56 16.77 3.44
N ARG A 73 -5.62 17.74 3.58
CA ARG A 73 -5.42 18.48 4.84
C ARG A 73 -6.71 19.23 5.24
N MET A 74 -7.39 19.85 4.28
CA MET A 74 -8.71 20.48 4.53
C MET A 74 -9.77 19.43 4.95
N ALA A 75 -9.73 18.24 4.36
CA ALA A 75 -10.65 17.15 4.70
C ALA A 75 -10.38 16.57 6.10
N GLU A 76 -9.11 16.50 6.55
CA GLU A 76 -8.75 16.14 7.93
C GLU A 76 -9.47 17.07 8.94
N ASP A 77 -9.42 18.38 8.70
CA ASP A 77 -10.07 19.37 9.57
C ASP A 77 -11.60 19.23 9.56
N LEU A 78 -12.22 19.00 8.39
CA LEU A 78 -13.66 18.78 8.27
C LEU A 78 -14.12 17.45 8.90
N ALA A 79 -13.29 16.45 8.89
CA ALA A 79 -13.58 15.14 9.49
C ALA A 79 -13.27 15.11 11.00
N GLY A 80 -12.43 16.02 11.49
CA GLY A 80 -11.87 15.99 12.86
C GLY A 80 -10.94 14.80 13.10
N GLN A 81 -10.32 14.27 12.05
CA GLN A 81 -9.49 13.06 12.11
C GLN A 81 -8.29 13.19 11.18
N LYS A 82 -7.09 12.87 11.68
CA LYS A 82 -5.87 12.79 10.88
C LYS A 82 -5.82 11.49 10.07
N VAL A 83 -5.12 11.54 8.93
CA VAL A 83 -4.90 10.40 8.02
C VAL A 83 -3.44 10.35 7.57
N GLY A 84 -2.99 9.17 7.12
CA GLY A 84 -1.66 9.01 6.54
C GLY A 84 -1.63 9.39 5.06
N PHE A 85 -0.48 9.88 4.60
CA PHE A 85 -0.18 10.21 3.21
C PHE A 85 0.82 9.21 2.66
N LEU A 86 0.44 8.48 1.62
CA LEU A 86 1.24 7.45 0.98
C LEU A 86 1.50 7.82 -0.48
N LEU A 87 2.75 8.05 -0.83
CA LEU A 87 3.21 8.16 -2.22
C LEU A 87 3.45 6.77 -2.78
N ASP A 88 2.89 6.47 -3.95
CA ASP A 88 3.16 5.25 -4.71
C ASP A 88 3.96 5.62 -5.96
N THR A 89 5.21 5.12 -6.05
CA THR A 89 6.12 5.42 -7.16
C THR A 89 5.66 4.74 -8.43
N LYS A 90 6.04 5.29 -9.58
CA LYS A 90 5.80 4.66 -10.86
C LYS A 90 6.62 3.38 -11.02
N GLY A 91 7.88 3.44 -10.61
CA GLY A 91 8.85 2.39 -10.78
C GLY A 91 9.40 2.26 -12.20
N PRO A 92 10.47 1.47 -12.39
CA PRO A 92 11.04 1.18 -13.69
C PRO A 92 10.16 0.19 -14.44
N GLU A 93 9.68 0.58 -15.61
CA GLU A 93 8.80 -0.24 -16.45
C GLU A 93 9.28 -0.32 -17.89
N MET A 94 8.79 -1.30 -18.63
CA MET A 94 8.85 -1.35 -20.09
C MET A 94 7.50 -0.98 -20.68
N ARG A 95 7.51 -0.26 -21.78
CA ARG A 95 6.32 0.07 -22.56
C ARG A 95 6.56 -0.13 -24.04
N THR A 96 5.50 -0.32 -24.79
CA THR A 96 5.55 -0.18 -26.24
C THR A 96 5.76 1.28 -26.61
N GLU A 97 6.52 1.53 -27.68
CA GLU A 97 6.73 2.88 -28.21
C GLU A 97 5.50 3.41 -28.96
N LEU A 98 5.57 4.70 -29.29
CA LEU A 98 4.60 5.34 -30.16
C LEU A 98 4.58 4.67 -31.53
N PHE A 99 3.41 4.66 -32.16
CA PHE A 99 3.26 4.14 -33.52
C PHE A 99 3.77 5.15 -34.55
N GLU A 100 4.25 4.63 -35.68
CA GLU A 100 4.58 5.41 -36.82
C GLU A 100 3.28 5.89 -37.51
N GLY A 101 3.27 7.15 -37.98
CA GLY A 101 2.09 7.77 -38.58
C GLY A 101 0.94 8.03 -37.61
N ASP A 102 -0.30 7.97 -38.12
CA ASP A 102 -1.52 8.30 -37.35
C ASP A 102 -2.23 7.09 -36.76
N ALA A 103 -1.61 5.91 -36.77
CA ALA A 103 -2.21 4.70 -36.23
C ALA A 103 -2.47 4.87 -34.74
N LYS A 104 -3.68 4.48 -34.30
CA LYS A 104 -4.08 4.50 -32.87
C LYS A 104 -3.87 3.14 -32.22
N GLU A 105 -4.06 2.07 -32.98
CA GLU A 105 -4.00 0.69 -32.52
C GLU A 105 -3.66 -0.25 -33.67
N TYR A 106 -3.14 -1.43 -33.36
CA TYR A 106 -2.94 -2.55 -34.28
C TYR A 106 -3.59 -3.82 -33.72
N ALA A 107 -4.28 -4.56 -34.61
CA ALA A 107 -4.85 -5.85 -34.28
C ALA A 107 -3.91 -6.98 -34.70
N TYR A 108 -3.81 -8.03 -33.88
CA TYR A 108 -2.98 -9.20 -34.09
C TYR A 108 -3.82 -10.45 -33.97
N LYS A 109 -3.43 -11.50 -34.67
CA LYS A 109 -4.13 -12.79 -34.70
C LYS A 109 -3.20 -13.90 -34.22
N THR A 110 -3.76 -14.86 -33.54
CA THR A 110 -3.06 -16.06 -33.08
C THR A 110 -2.28 -16.74 -34.22
N GLY A 111 -1.01 -17.08 -33.99
CA GLY A 111 -0.12 -17.69 -34.98
C GLY A 111 0.58 -16.73 -35.92
N GLU A 112 0.27 -15.42 -35.90
CA GLU A 112 1.04 -14.43 -36.64
C GLU A 112 2.49 -14.34 -36.08
N GLN A 113 3.46 -14.19 -36.99
CA GLN A 113 4.82 -13.85 -36.59
C GLN A 113 5.08 -12.38 -36.84
N ILE A 114 5.55 -11.69 -35.80
CA ILE A 114 5.93 -10.29 -35.81
C ILE A 114 7.28 -10.13 -35.12
N ARG A 115 7.79 -8.92 -35.03
CA ARG A 115 9.06 -8.60 -34.39
C ARG A 115 8.86 -7.68 -33.19
N VAL A 116 9.73 -7.82 -32.19
CA VAL A 116 9.82 -6.91 -31.06
C VAL A 116 11.24 -6.33 -31.03
N ALA A 117 11.36 -5.04 -31.28
CA ALA A 117 12.65 -4.36 -31.29
C ALA A 117 12.99 -3.84 -29.90
N THR A 118 14.22 -4.17 -29.43
CA THR A 118 14.72 -3.71 -28.12
C THR A 118 15.54 -2.44 -28.19
N LYS A 119 15.96 -2.03 -29.40
CA LYS A 119 16.72 -0.81 -29.63
C LYS A 119 15.86 0.43 -29.36
N GLN A 120 16.36 1.32 -28.55
CA GLN A 120 15.66 2.56 -28.17
C GLN A 120 15.49 3.55 -29.33
N GLY A 121 14.42 4.37 -29.26
CA GLY A 121 14.17 5.45 -30.20
C GLY A 121 13.56 5.04 -31.54
N ILE A 122 13.12 3.80 -31.67
CA ILE A 122 12.40 3.29 -32.84
C ILE A 122 10.90 3.40 -32.58
N LYS A 123 10.12 3.86 -33.55
CA LYS A 123 8.65 3.82 -33.48
C LYS A 123 8.12 2.45 -33.84
N SER A 124 7.03 2.05 -33.21
CA SER A 124 6.34 0.81 -33.54
C SER A 124 5.59 0.91 -34.88
N THR A 125 5.62 -0.20 -35.62
CA THR A 125 4.81 -0.40 -36.84
C THR A 125 3.89 -1.61 -36.63
N ARG A 126 3.10 -1.97 -37.66
CA ARG A 126 2.26 -3.20 -37.63
C ARG A 126 3.11 -4.48 -37.45
N ASP A 127 4.30 -4.49 -38.09
CA ASP A 127 5.16 -5.69 -38.12
C ASP A 127 6.27 -5.69 -37.07
N VAL A 128 6.54 -4.53 -36.45
CA VAL A 128 7.59 -4.36 -35.43
C VAL A 128 7.05 -3.57 -34.25
N ILE A 129 6.93 -4.20 -33.10
CA ILE A 129 6.64 -3.53 -31.84
C ILE A 129 7.96 -3.10 -31.21
N ALA A 130 8.19 -1.79 -31.08
CA ALA A 130 9.38 -1.27 -30.42
C ALA A 130 9.14 -1.10 -28.92
N LEU A 131 10.17 -1.41 -28.11
CA LEU A 131 10.13 -1.27 -26.66
C LEU A 131 10.80 0.03 -26.21
N ASN A 132 10.17 0.70 -25.25
CA ASN A 132 10.75 1.74 -24.43
C ASN A 132 11.02 1.14 -23.03
N VAL A 133 12.27 1.04 -22.65
CA VAL A 133 12.71 0.41 -21.42
C VAL A 133 13.27 1.46 -20.48
N ALA A 134 12.87 1.47 -19.22
CA ALA A 134 13.39 2.38 -18.22
C ALA A 134 14.93 2.28 -18.11
N GLY A 135 15.59 3.45 -17.95
CA GLY A 135 17.05 3.54 -17.97
C GLY A 135 17.68 3.38 -19.34
N ALA A 136 16.88 3.44 -20.43
CA ALA A 136 17.32 3.22 -21.82
C ALA A 136 18.08 1.89 -22.02
N LEU A 137 17.69 0.86 -21.26
CA LEU A 137 18.30 -0.46 -21.32
C LEU A 137 17.95 -1.17 -22.64
N ASP A 138 18.90 -1.95 -23.16
CA ASP A 138 18.67 -2.91 -24.23
C ASP A 138 18.56 -4.31 -23.63
N VAL A 139 17.34 -4.83 -23.59
CA VAL A 139 17.01 -6.11 -22.96
C VAL A 139 17.21 -7.33 -23.86
N PHE A 140 17.81 -7.15 -25.04
CA PHE A 140 17.94 -8.22 -26.04
C PHE A 140 18.67 -9.44 -25.49
N ASP A 141 19.77 -9.21 -24.77
CA ASP A 141 20.60 -10.32 -24.26
C ASP A 141 19.98 -11.00 -23.02
N ASP A 142 19.10 -10.30 -22.28
CA ASP A 142 18.44 -10.80 -21.07
C ASP A 142 17.27 -11.76 -21.37
N VAL A 143 16.68 -11.69 -22.57
CA VAL A 143 15.51 -12.47 -22.94
C VAL A 143 15.90 -13.67 -23.80
N GLU A 144 15.54 -14.85 -23.35
CA GLU A 144 15.81 -16.12 -24.04
C GLU A 144 14.67 -16.50 -25.00
N VAL A 145 14.99 -17.34 -26.00
CA VAL A 145 13.98 -18.01 -26.84
C VAL A 145 13.08 -18.89 -25.95
N GLY A 146 11.78 -18.88 -26.20
CA GLY A 146 10.76 -19.57 -25.42
C GLY A 146 10.12 -18.71 -24.31
N LYS A 147 10.67 -17.54 -23.99
CA LYS A 147 10.05 -16.61 -23.04
C LYS A 147 8.79 -15.96 -23.63
N GLN A 148 7.86 -15.61 -22.74
CA GLN A 148 6.70 -14.81 -23.10
C GLN A 148 7.01 -13.32 -23.01
N VAL A 149 6.43 -12.54 -23.90
CA VAL A 149 6.34 -11.08 -23.84
C VAL A 149 4.84 -10.75 -23.75
N LEU A 150 4.42 -10.22 -22.63
CA LEU A 150 3.03 -9.86 -22.34
C LEU A 150 2.83 -8.36 -22.51
N ILE A 151 1.80 -7.94 -23.24
CA ILE A 151 1.50 -6.53 -23.50
C ILE A 151 0.11 -6.17 -23.03
N ASP A 152 -0.04 -4.96 -22.44
CA ASP A 152 -1.30 -4.42 -21.88
C ASP A 152 -1.91 -5.39 -20.85
N ASP A 153 -1.14 -5.66 -19.78
CA ASP A 153 -1.52 -6.55 -18.69
C ASP A 153 -1.87 -7.99 -19.15
N GLY A 154 -1.16 -8.46 -20.18
CA GLY A 154 -1.34 -9.81 -20.72
C GLY A 154 -2.51 -9.96 -21.69
N LYS A 155 -3.17 -8.87 -22.13
CA LYS A 155 -4.20 -8.90 -23.16
C LYS A 155 -3.68 -9.44 -24.50
N LEU A 156 -2.40 -9.22 -24.78
CA LEU A 156 -1.69 -9.83 -25.88
C LEU A 156 -0.47 -10.58 -25.36
N GLY A 157 -0.45 -11.89 -25.58
CA GLY A 157 0.69 -12.76 -25.33
C GLY A 157 1.48 -13.04 -26.61
N LEU A 158 2.81 -12.91 -26.51
CA LEU A 158 3.73 -13.18 -27.60
C LEU A 158 4.77 -14.20 -27.07
N ARG A 159 5.16 -15.17 -27.90
CA ARG A 159 6.22 -16.14 -27.61
C ARG A 159 7.46 -15.83 -28.41
N VAL A 160 8.61 -15.65 -27.79
CA VAL A 160 9.89 -15.50 -28.47
C VAL A 160 10.24 -16.83 -29.12
N VAL A 161 10.27 -16.88 -30.45
CA VAL A 161 10.60 -18.10 -31.21
C VAL A 161 12.00 -18.06 -31.81
N ASP A 162 12.56 -16.87 -32.05
CA ASP A 162 13.92 -16.67 -32.56
C ASP A 162 14.43 -15.24 -32.24
N LYS A 163 15.70 -14.97 -32.47
CA LYS A 163 16.36 -13.67 -32.20
C LYS A 163 17.21 -13.24 -33.39
N ASP A 164 17.04 -12.00 -33.86
CA ASP A 164 17.88 -11.34 -34.86
C ASP A 164 18.89 -10.43 -34.15
N ALA A 165 20.12 -10.93 -33.98
CA ALA A 165 21.17 -10.22 -33.23
C ALA A 165 21.67 -8.95 -33.95
N GLU A 166 21.61 -8.90 -35.29
CA GLU A 166 22.06 -7.72 -36.04
C GLU A 166 21.10 -6.54 -35.87
N LYS A 167 19.80 -6.85 -35.85
CA LYS A 167 18.74 -5.86 -35.66
C LYS A 167 18.41 -5.58 -34.21
N ARG A 168 18.83 -6.47 -33.30
CA ARG A 168 18.42 -6.48 -31.87
C ARG A 168 16.88 -6.58 -31.76
N GLU A 169 16.32 -7.59 -32.46
CA GLU A 169 14.90 -7.88 -32.51
C GLU A 169 14.60 -9.33 -32.07
N PHE A 170 13.53 -9.52 -31.30
CA PHE A 170 12.94 -10.84 -31.10
C PHE A 170 11.98 -11.12 -32.26
N ILE A 171 12.03 -12.34 -32.78
CA ILE A 171 10.98 -12.88 -33.64
C ILE A 171 10.00 -13.57 -32.71
N VAL A 172 8.74 -13.12 -32.72
CA VAL A 172 7.72 -13.60 -31.80
C VAL A 172 6.51 -14.13 -32.53
N GLU A 173 5.89 -15.16 -31.97
CA GLU A 173 4.61 -15.68 -32.39
C GLU A 173 3.50 -15.20 -31.46
N VAL A 174 2.39 -14.74 -32.02
CA VAL A 174 1.22 -14.26 -31.30
C VAL A 174 0.45 -15.44 -30.72
N GLU A 175 0.27 -15.46 -29.39
CA GLU A 175 -0.38 -16.59 -28.68
C GLU A 175 -1.91 -16.48 -28.61
N ASN A 176 -2.44 -15.25 -28.64
CA ASN A 176 -3.89 -14.98 -28.63
C ASN A 176 -4.26 -13.75 -29.44
N ASP A 177 -5.48 -13.75 -29.98
CA ASP A 177 -6.02 -12.56 -30.66
C ASP A 177 -6.04 -11.36 -29.72
N GLY A 178 -5.59 -10.19 -30.19
CA GLY A 178 -5.59 -8.98 -29.39
C GLY A 178 -5.40 -7.69 -30.17
N ILE A 179 -5.69 -6.56 -29.52
CA ILE A 179 -5.47 -5.22 -30.05
C ILE A 179 -4.54 -4.48 -29.10
N ILE A 180 -3.51 -3.87 -29.64
CA ILE A 180 -2.58 -3.04 -28.87
C ILE A 180 -2.70 -1.58 -29.28
N ALA A 181 -2.91 -0.70 -28.30
CA ALA A 181 -2.72 0.74 -28.44
C ALA A 181 -1.25 1.10 -28.14
N LYS A 182 -0.86 2.35 -28.44
CA LYS A 182 0.47 2.88 -28.16
C LYS A 182 0.76 2.98 -26.65
N GLN A 183 2.04 2.89 -26.28
CA GLN A 183 2.56 3.12 -24.92
C GLN A 183 1.94 2.20 -23.85
N LYS A 184 1.70 0.93 -24.22
CA LYS A 184 1.18 -0.10 -23.31
C LYS A 184 2.31 -0.75 -22.52
N GLY A 185 2.01 -1.13 -21.27
CA GLY A 185 2.92 -1.88 -20.42
C GLY A 185 3.39 -3.18 -21.08
N VAL A 186 4.64 -3.54 -20.85
CA VAL A 186 5.24 -4.79 -21.33
C VAL A 186 5.89 -5.51 -20.17
N ASN A 187 5.55 -6.78 -20.01
CA ASN A 187 6.12 -7.68 -19.01
C ASN A 187 6.78 -8.88 -19.70
N ILE A 188 7.90 -9.34 -19.15
CA ILE A 188 8.58 -10.56 -19.62
C ILE A 188 8.77 -11.46 -18.40
N PRO A 189 7.76 -12.26 -18.04
CA PRO A 189 7.76 -13.07 -16.83
C PRO A 189 9.00 -13.98 -16.72
N TYR A 190 9.48 -14.18 -15.49
CA TYR A 190 10.66 -15.01 -15.19
C TYR A 190 11.94 -14.57 -15.90
N THR A 191 12.05 -13.29 -16.27
CA THR A 191 13.26 -12.72 -16.86
C THR A 191 13.86 -11.69 -15.90
N LYS A 192 15.14 -11.83 -15.57
CA LYS A 192 15.85 -10.87 -14.73
C LYS A 192 16.36 -9.72 -15.58
N ILE A 193 15.60 -8.63 -15.62
CA ILE A 193 16.01 -7.41 -16.31
C ILE A 193 16.73 -6.50 -15.32
N PRO A 194 17.92 -6.00 -15.64
CA PRO A 194 18.74 -5.19 -14.74
C PRO A 194 18.25 -3.72 -14.67
N PHE A 195 16.96 -3.52 -14.39
CA PHE A 195 16.40 -2.18 -14.20
C PHE A 195 17.14 -1.42 -13.08
N PRO A 196 17.27 -0.08 -13.18
CA PRO A 196 17.65 0.72 -12.03
C PRO A 196 16.62 0.53 -10.91
N ALA A 197 17.02 0.70 -9.66
CA ALA A 197 16.08 0.65 -8.53
C ALA A 197 15.03 1.76 -8.62
N LEU A 198 15.46 2.94 -9.06
CA LEU A 198 14.62 4.12 -9.26
C LEU A 198 14.85 4.68 -10.65
N ALA A 199 13.77 5.04 -11.33
CA ALA A 199 13.87 5.91 -12.50
C ALA A 199 14.17 7.36 -12.07
N GLU A 200 14.68 8.19 -12.97
CA GLU A 200 14.95 9.62 -12.70
C GLU A 200 13.69 10.35 -12.21
N ARG A 201 12.55 10.03 -12.78
CA ARG A 201 11.25 10.57 -12.38
C ARG A 201 10.89 10.17 -10.95
N ASP A 202 11.09 8.90 -10.56
CA ASP A 202 10.78 8.45 -9.19
C ASP A 202 11.58 9.20 -8.14
N ASN A 203 12.86 9.51 -8.43
CA ASN A 203 13.69 10.31 -7.53
C ASN A 203 13.11 11.72 -7.33
N ALA A 204 12.67 12.37 -8.42
CA ALA A 204 12.04 13.70 -8.35
C ALA A 204 10.69 13.63 -7.61
N ASP A 205 9.88 12.61 -7.88
CA ASP A 205 8.57 12.39 -7.24
C ASP A 205 8.72 12.16 -5.73
N ILE A 206 9.69 11.34 -5.31
CA ILE A 206 9.98 11.07 -3.90
C ILE A 206 10.41 12.36 -3.19
N ARG A 207 11.38 13.11 -3.73
CA ARG A 207 11.84 14.37 -3.13
C ARG A 207 10.71 15.38 -3.00
N PHE A 208 9.91 15.56 -4.04
CA PHE A 208 8.71 16.39 -3.97
C PHE A 208 7.75 15.92 -2.87
N GLY A 209 7.45 14.65 -2.82
CA GLY A 209 6.54 14.09 -1.82
C GLY A 209 7.05 14.28 -0.39
N LEU A 210 8.36 14.11 -0.15
CA LEU A 210 8.99 14.35 1.15
C LEU A 210 8.84 15.81 1.58
N GLU A 211 9.00 16.77 0.66
CA GLU A 211 8.73 18.20 0.93
C GLU A 211 7.26 18.46 1.29
N GLN A 212 6.34 17.63 0.78
CA GLN A 212 4.92 17.67 1.11
C GLN A 212 4.54 16.98 2.43
N GLY A 213 5.48 16.40 3.17
CA GLY A 213 5.24 15.77 4.47
C GLY A 213 4.55 14.41 4.38
N LEU A 214 5.05 13.54 3.50
CA LEU A 214 4.62 12.14 3.41
C LEU A 214 4.89 11.37 4.71
N ASN A 215 4.07 10.33 4.92
CA ASN A 215 4.25 9.39 6.01
C ASN A 215 4.73 8.02 5.50
N PHE A 216 4.36 7.67 4.26
CA PHE A 216 4.64 6.39 3.64
C PHE A 216 5.08 6.58 2.18
N ILE A 217 6.00 5.72 1.72
CA ILE A 217 6.36 5.57 0.32
C ILE A 217 6.20 4.10 -0.05
N ALA A 218 5.34 3.79 -1.03
CA ALA A 218 5.24 2.48 -1.65
C ALA A 218 6.17 2.44 -2.86
N ILE A 219 7.17 1.57 -2.82
CA ILE A 219 8.22 1.46 -3.82
C ILE A 219 7.82 0.38 -4.81
N SER A 220 7.59 0.74 -6.07
CA SER A 220 7.16 -0.17 -7.11
C SER A 220 8.30 -1.07 -7.63
N PHE A 221 7.96 -2.28 -7.99
CA PHE A 221 8.84 -3.28 -8.60
C PHE A 221 10.11 -3.61 -7.79
N VAL A 222 9.99 -3.66 -6.47
CA VAL A 222 11.11 -4.05 -5.60
C VAL A 222 11.53 -5.51 -5.90
N ARG A 223 12.83 -5.72 -6.06
CA ARG A 223 13.45 -7.01 -6.39
C ARG A 223 14.42 -7.48 -5.31
N THR A 224 15.06 -6.54 -4.61
CA THR A 224 16.10 -6.79 -3.61
C THR A 224 16.03 -5.79 -2.45
N ALA A 225 16.69 -6.08 -1.35
CA ALA A 225 16.89 -5.14 -0.23
C ALA A 225 17.55 -3.83 -0.68
N LYS A 226 18.43 -3.88 -1.70
CA LYS A 226 19.13 -2.71 -2.23
C LYS A 226 18.14 -1.69 -2.81
N ASP A 227 17.09 -2.12 -3.48
CA ASP A 227 16.09 -1.22 -4.07
C ASP A 227 15.41 -0.37 -2.96
N VAL A 228 15.17 -0.97 -1.79
CA VAL A 228 14.62 -0.27 -0.61
C VAL A 228 15.66 0.67 0.01
N GLN A 229 16.91 0.22 0.12
CA GLN A 229 18.00 1.00 0.72
C GLN A 229 18.30 2.27 -0.08
N GLU A 230 18.17 2.26 -1.41
CA GLU A 230 18.34 3.45 -2.26
C GLU A 230 17.30 4.52 -1.94
N VAL A 231 16.03 4.14 -1.72
CA VAL A 231 14.97 5.08 -1.28
C VAL A 231 15.22 5.56 0.15
N ARG A 232 15.66 4.67 1.04
CA ARG A 232 16.02 5.03 2.42
C ARG A 232 17.10 6.11 2.45
N ALA A 233 18.12 5.98 1.60
CA ALA A 233 19.18 6.96 1.50
C ALA A 233 18.68 8.37 1.10
N ILE A 234 17.68 8.45 0.19
CA ILE A 234 17.06 9.72 -0.18
C ILE A 234 16.30 10.32 1.01
N CYS A 235 15.55 9.50 1.75
CA CYS A 235 14.82 9.95 2.93
C CYS A 235 15.78 10.49 4.01
N GLU A 236 16.90 9.82 4.24
CA GLU A 236 17.92 10.24 5.22
C GLU A 236 18.62 11.52 4.78
N GLU A 237 19.05 11.61 3.51
CA GLU A 237 19.68 12.79 2.91
C GLU A 237 18.81 14.06 3.06
N THR A 238 17.48 13.90 2.94
CA THR A 238 16.52 15.00 3.05
C THR A 238 16.02 15.26 4.47
N GLY A 239 16.55 14.55 5.48
CA GLY A 239 16.11 14.67 6.88
C GLY A 239 14.76 14.02 7.19
N ASN A 240 14.26 13.16 6.30
CA ASN A 240 12.97 12.47 6.38
C ASN A 240 13.11 10.97 6.71
N GLY A 241 14.16 10.56 7.41
CA GLY A 241 14.40 9.15 7.78
C GLY A 241 13.28 8.48 8.58
N HIS A 242 12.31 9.26 9.08
CA HIS A 242 11.10 8.77 9.78
C HIS A 242 10.02 8.22 8.84
N VAL A 243 10.07 8.51 7.54
CA VAL A 243 9.09 8.05 6.55
C VAL A 243 9.19 6.53 6.39
N GLN A 244 8.03 5.87 6.45
CA GLN A 244 7.94 4.41 6.37
C GLN A 244 7.97 3.94 4.90
N LEU A 245 8.84 2.99 4.60
CA LEU A 245 8.99 2.42 3.26
C LEU A 245 8.23 1.10 3.14
N LEU A 246 7.28 1.04 2.22
CA LEU A 246 6.54 -0.16 1.86
C LEU A 246 7.10 -0.73 0.55
N ALA A 247 7.72 -1.90 0.59
CA ALA A 247 8.18 -2.56 -0.62
C ALA A 247 6.98 -3.24 -1.31
N LYS A 248 6.74 -2.91 -2.60
CA LYS A 248 5.71 -3.57 -3.39
C LYS A 248 6.27 -4.83 -4.00
N ILE A 249 5.64 -5.96 -3.70
CA ILE A 249 6.01 -7.27 -4.25
C ILE A 249 5.10 -7.54 -5.44
N GLU A 250 5.70 -7.48 -6.64
CA GLU A 250 5.03 -7.46 -7.93
C GLU A 250 5.61 -8.46 -8.93
N ASN A 251 6.73 -9.12 -8.61
CA ASN A 251 7.46 -9.99 -9.52
C ASN A 251 8.10 -11.19 -8.79
N GLN A 252 8.52 -12.20 -9.57
CA GLN A 252 9.13 -13.42 -9.01
C GLN A 252 10.42 -13.13 -8.22
N GLN A 253 11.25 -12.20 -8.67
CA GLN A 253 12.51 -11.88 -7.98
C GLN A 253 12.26 -11.29 -6.60
N GLY A 254 11.22 -10.42 -6.44
CA GLY A 254 10.81 -9.89 -5.14
C GLY A 254 10.27 -10.98 -4.21
N ILE A 255 9.58 -11.99 -4.76
CA ILE A 255 9.12 -13.15 -4.00
C ILE A 255 10.30 -14.01 -3.55
N ASP A 256 11.26 -14.28 -4.43
CA ASP A 256 12.43 -15.08 -4.12
C ASP A 256 13.30 -14.44 -3.03
N ASN A 257 13.40 -13.11 -3.02
CA ASN A 257 14.21 -12.32 -2.09
C ASN A 257 13.38 -11.74 -0.92
N ILE A 258 12.18 -12.27 -0.66
CA ILE A 258 11.22 -11.65 0.27
C ILE A 258 11.79 -11.43 1.67
N ASP A 259 12.65 -12.33 2.18
CA ASP A 259 13.16 -12.23 3.54
C ASP A 259 14.10 -11.04 3.70
N GLU A 260 15.03 -10.80 2.76
CA GLU A 260 15.93 -9.63 2.79
C GLU A 260 15.17 -8.32 2.56
N ILE A 261 14.11 -8.35 1.74
CA ILE A 261 13.26 -7.19 1.48
C ILE A 261 12.47 -6.84 2.74
N ILE A 262 11.90 -7.83 3.43
CA ILE A 262 11.21 -7.63 4.72
C ILE A 262 12.17 -7.01 5.75
N GLU A 263 13.43 -7.44 5.79
CA GLU A 263 14.40 -6.88 6.73
C GLU A 263 14.67 -5.38 6.44
N ALA A 264 14.83 -5.00 5.17
CA ALA A 264 15.17 -3.63 4.75
C ALA A 264 14.00 -2.64 4.80
N ALA A 265 12.76 -3.11 4.52
CA ALA A 265 11.56 -2.27 4.46
C ALA A 265 10.88 -2.12 5.83
N ASP A 266 10.02 -1.12 5.99
CA ASP A 266 9.16 -0.95 7.17
C ASP A 266 7.83 -1.71 7.03
N GLY A 267 7.47 -2.09 5.83
CA GLY A 267 6.30 -2.89 5.51
C GLY A 267 6.33 -3.40 4.08
N ILE A 268 5.34 -4.22 3.75
CA ILE A 268 5.18 -4.82 2.43
C ILE A 268 3.80 -4.48 1.88
N MET A 269 3.73 -4.16 0.58
CA MET A 269 2.48 -4.10 -0.17
C MET A 269 2.44 -5.25 -1.16
N ILE A 270 1.42 -6.09 -1.06
CA ILE A 270 1.18 -7.20 -1.98
C ILE A 270 0.34 -6.64 -3.13
N ALA A 271 0.98 -6.29 -4.24
CA ALA A 271 0.34 -5.70 -5.42
C ALA A 271 -0.08 -6.83 -6.37
N ARG A 272 -1.24 -7.43 -6.09
CA ARG A 272 -1.69 -8.68 -6.71
C ARG A 272 -1.97 -8.56 -8.20
N GLY A 273 -2.34 -7.37 -8.68
CA GLY A 273 -2.57 -7.10 -10.11
C GLY A 273 -1.30 -7.32 -10.92
N ASP A 274 -0.23 -6.58 -10.61
CA ASP A 274 1.05 -6.67 -11.30
C ASP A 274 1.71 -8.03 -11.04
N MET A 275 1.64 -8.56 -9.80
CA MET A 275 2.13 -9.88 -9.47
C MET A 275 1.49 -10.97 -10.34
N GLY A 276 0.17 -10.92 -10.61
CA GLY A 276 -0.53 -11.92 -11.41
C GLY A 276 -0.20 -11.89 -12.90
N ILE A 277 0.54 -10.86 -13.37
CA ILE A 277 1.09 -10.80 -14.72
C ILE A 277 2.48 -11.45 -14.76
N GLU A 278 3.26 -11.28 -13.68
CA GLU A 278 4.66 -11.74 -13.58
C GLU A 278 4.82 -13.19 -13.10
N VAL A 279 3.80 -13.73 -12.41
CA VAL A 279 3.78 -15.13 -11.92
C VAL A 279 2.46 -15.81 -12.34
N PRO A 280 2.36 -17.16 -12.28
CA PRO A 280 1.08 -17.83 -12.54
C PRO A 280 0.01 -17.25 -11.61
N PHE A 281 -1.07 -16.75 -12.19
CA PHE A 281 -2.11 -16.03 -11.43
C PHE A 281 -2.74 -16.89 -10.31
N GLU A 282 -2.80 -18.22 -10.52
CA GLU A 282 -3.27 -19.18 -9.52
C GLU A 282 -2.35 -19.31 -8.29
N MET A 283 -1.09 -18.83 -8.40
CA MET A 283 -0.13 -18.81 -7.30
C MET A 283 -0.24 -17.53 -6.45
N VAL A 284 -0.89 -16.48 -6.93
CA VAL A 284 -1.03 -15.21 -6.21
C VAL A 284 -1.60 -15.41 -4.80
N PRO A 285 -2.69 -16.19 -4.55
CA PRO A 285 -3.19 -16.44 -3.21
C PRO A 285 -2.20 -17.20 -2.31
N VAL A 286 -1.35 -18.05 -2.90
CA VAL A 286 -0.30 -18.78 -2.16
C VAL A 286 0.78 -17.82 -1.68
N TYR A 287 1.27 -16.96 -2.56
CA TYR A 287 2.25 -15.93 -2.24
C TYR A 287 1.70 -14.89 -1.25
N GLN A 288 0.45 -14.46 -1.41
CA GLN A 288 -0.22 -13.58 -0.45
C GLN A 288 -0.13 -14.15 0.98
N LYS A 289 -0.54 -15.39 1.17
CA LYS A 289 -0.54 -16.02 2.50
C LYS A 289 0.87 -16.17 3.08
N MET A 290 1.82 -16.57 2.25
CA MET A 290 3.23 -16.71 2.63
C MET A 290 3.82 -15.36 3.05
N ILE A 291 3.61 -14.30 2.25
CA ILE A 291 4.12 -12.96 2.53
C ILE A 291 3.49 -12.40 3.81
N ILE A 292 2.16 -12.46 3.96
CA ILE A 292 1.47 -11.99 5.17
C ILE A 292 2.03 -12.67 6.41
N THR A 293 2.22 -13.99 6.38
CA THR A 293 2.77 -14.75 7.51
C THR A 293 4.18 -14.27 7.89
N LYS A 294 5.07 -14.10 6.91
CA LYS A 294 6.44 -13.64 7.14
C LYS A 294 6.50 -12.20 7.67
N VAL A 295 5.72 -11.29 7.09
CA VAL A 295 5.68 -9.87 7.48
C VAL A 295 5.13 -9.72 8.90
N ASN A 296 4.07 -10.44 9.23
CA ASN A 296 3.50 -10.44 10.57
C ASN A 296 4.51 -10.99 11.61
N ALA A 297 5.23 -12.07 11.29
CA ALA A 297 6.29 -12.60 12.16
C ALA A 297 7.41 -11.58 12.40
N ALA A 298 7.76 -10.79 11.40
CA ALA A 298 8.72 -9.69 11.52
C ALA A 298 8.17 -8.47 12.30
N GLY A 299 6.87 -8.42 12.58
CA GLY A 299 6.23 -7.28 13.27
C GLY A 299 6.09 -6.02 12.40
N LYS A 300 6.10 -6.19 11.09
CA LYS A 300 5.98 -5.11 10.10
C LYS A 300 4.57 -5.07 9.52
N VAL A 301 4.24 -3.96 8.83
CA VAL A 301 2.93 -3.74 8.23
C VAL A 301 2.82 -4.48 6.90
N VAL A 302 1.67 -5.12 6.66
CA VAL A 302 1.34 -5.68 5.35
C VAL A 302 0.04 -5.09 4.81
N VAL A 303 0.10 -4.62 3.57
CA VAL A 303 -1.05 -4.08 2.82
C VAL A 303 -1.41 -5.05 1.70
N THR A 304 -2.65 -5.54 1.66
CA THR A 304 -3.17 -6.32 0.54
C THR A 304 -3.84 -5.37 -0.45
N ALA A 305 -3.35 -5.34 -1.68
CA ALA A 305 -3.67 -4.32 -2.67
C ALA A 305 -4.14 -4.92 -4.00
N THR A 306 -4.86 -4.11 -4.76
CA THR A 306 -5.37 -4.31 -6.12
C THR A 306 -6.44 -5.39 -6.26
N ASN A 307 -7.39 -5.13 -7.14
CA ASN A 307 -8.51 -6.02 -7.50
C ASN A 307 -9.34 -6.49 -6.28
N MET A 308 -9.53 -5.62 -5.29
CA MET A 308 -10.25 -5.96 -4.06
C MET A 308 -11.78 -5.88 -4.26
N LEU A 309 -12.28 -4.74 -4.76
CA LEU A 309 -13.68 -4.48 -5.07
C LEU A 309 -13.84 -3.92 -6.49
N GLU A 310 -13.09 -4.44 -7.45
CA GLU A 310 -12.92 -3.89 -8.81
C GLU A 310 -14.27 -3.63 -9.51
N THR A 311 -15.26 -4.51 -9.31
CA THR A 311 -16.60 -4.34 -9.87
C THR A 311 -17.24 -3.01 -9.41
N MET A 312 -16.87 -2.49 -8.23
CA MET A 312 -17.42 -1.25 -7.70
C MET A 312 -16.88 0.01 -8.38
N THR A 313 -15.94 -0.12 -9.29
CA THR A 313 -15.62 0.98 -10.23
C THR A 313 -16.83 1.37 -11.08
N GLU A 314 -17.64 0.39 -11.48
CA GLU A 314 -18.80 0.55 -12.38
C GLU A 314 -20.14 0.24 -11.74
N LYS A 315 -20.20 -0.56 -10.68
CA LYS A 315 -21.43 -1.04 -10.04
C LYS A 315 -21.48 -0.65 -8.57
N PRO A 316 -22.67 -0.34 -8.01
CA PRO A 316 -22.81 0.11 -6.62
C PRO A 316 -22.64 -1.00 -5.58
N ARG A 317 -22.38 -2.25 -6.01
CA ARG A 317 -22.23 -3.41 -5.12
C ARG A 317 -21.14 -4.33 -5.63
N ALA A 318 -20.31 -4.80 -4.70
CA ALA A 318 -19.31 -5.83 -4.93
C ALA A 318 -19.95 -7.18 -5.26
N THR A 319 -19.21 -8.03 -5.95
CA THR A 319 -19.56 -9.44 -6.17
C THR A 319 -19.29 -10.26 -4.90
N ARG A 320 -19.88 -11.46 -4.84
CA ARG A 320 -19.61 -12.40 -3.72
C ARG A 320 -18.15 -12.84 -3.69
N SER A 321 -17.51 -12.96 -4.84
CA SER A 321 -16.09 -13.33 -4.94
C SER A 321 -15.20 -12.25 -4.36
N GLU A 322 -15.46 -10.98 -4.67
CA GLU A 322 -14.72 -9.84 -4.10
C GLU A 322 -14.90 -9.72 -2.59
N VAL A 323 -16.14 -9.87 -2.09
CA VAL A 323 -16.40 -9.91 -0.64
C VAL A 323 -15.62 -11.04 0.03
N SER A 324 -15.59 -12.23 -0.59
CA SER A 324 -14.81 -13.38 -0.08
C SER A 324 -13.31 -13.11 -0.12
N ASP A 325 -12.81 -12.42 -1.14
CA ASP A 325 -11.39 -12.09 -1.29
C ASP A 325 -10.93 -11.13 -0.20
N VAL A 326 -11.64 -10.00 0.01
CA VAL A 326 -11.35 -9.06 1.10
C VAL A 326 -11.41 -9.77 2.46
N PHE A 327 -12.46 -10.56 2.70
CA PHE A 327 -12.61 -11.33 3.93
C PHE A 327 -11.40 -12.25 4.16
N ASN A 328 -10.94 -12.98 3.14
CA ASN A 328 -9.79 -13.88 3.26
C ASN A 328 -8.49 -13.11 3.53
N ALA A 329 -8.28 -11.94 2.93
CA ALA A 329 -7.11 -11.11 3.23
C ALA A 329 -7.04 -10.72 4.72
N VAL A 330 -8.18 -10.38 5.31
CA VAL A 330 -8.28 -10.10 6.76
C VAL A 330 -7.99 -11.34 7.59
N ILE A 331 -8.58 -12.50 7.24
CA ILE A 331 -8.35 -13.78 7.94
C ILE A 331 -6.88 -14.23 7.84
N ASP A 332 -6.24 -13.96 6.71
CA ASP A 332 -4.82 -14.25 6.50
C ASP A 332 -3.91 -13.38 7.42
N GLY A 333 -4.42 -12.24 7.91
CA GLY A 333 -3.72 -11.38 8.86
C GLY A 333 -3.20 -10.05 8.30
N THR A 334 -3.76 -9.54 7.18
CA THR A 334 -3.37 -8.23 6.64
C THR A 334 -3.61 -7.10 7.65
N ASP A 335 -2.73 -6.10 7.68
CA ASP A 335 -2.91 -4.89 8.48
C ASP A 335 -3.85 -3.90 7.81
N ALA A 336 -3.76 -3.81 6.48
CA ALA A 336 -4.58 -2.90 5.69
C ALA A 336 -5.03 -3.54 4.38
N THR A 337 -6.19 -3.12 3.90
CA THR A 337 -6.75 -3.38 2.58
C THR A 337 -6.70 -2.11 1.75
N MET A 338 -6.45 -2.21 0.44
CA MET A 338 -6.33 -1.04 -0.43
C MET A 338 -7.36 -1.03 -1.55
N LEU A 339 -8.00 0.12 -1.74
CA LEU A 339 -8.81 0.46 -2.91
C LEU A 339 -7.97 1.25 -3.91
N SER A 340 -8.02 0.88 -5.17
CA SER A 340 -7.32 1.50 -6.30
C SER A 340 -8.28 2.31 -7.17
N GLY A 341 -8.70 1.76 -8.30
CA GLY A 341 -9.65 2.37 -9.22
C GLY A 341 -11.01 2.68 -8.58
N GLU A 342 -11.44 1.84 -7.64
CA GLU A 342 -12.72 1.93 -6.95
C GLU A 342 -12.92 3.30 -6.27
N SER A 343 -11.87 3.83 -5.65
CA SER A 343 -11.91 5.14 -4.98
C SER A 343 -11.31 6.28 -5.83
N ALA A 344 -10.45 5.97 -6.82
CA ALA A 344 -9.75 6.96 -7.63
C ALA A 344 -10.56 7.42 -8.86
N ASN A 345 -11.15 6.47 -9.62
CA ASN A 345 -11.79 6.69 -10.92
C ASN A 345 -13.20 6.11 -10.98
N GLY A 346 -13.60 5.33 -9.97
CA GLY A 346 -14.87 4.62 -9.94
C GLY A 346 -16.06 5.57 -9.77
N LYS A 347 -17.23 5.06 -10.12
CA LYS A 347 -18.50 5.79 -9.97
C LYS A 347 -19.01 5.81 -8.52
N TYR A 348 -18.48 4.93 -7.65
CA TYR A 348 -18.98 4.67 -6.30
C TYR A 348 -17.86 4.71 -5.25
N PRO A 349 -17.07 5.81 -5.16
CA PRO A 349 -15.90 5.86 -4.27
C PRO A 349 -16.26 5.75 -2.78
N ILE A 350 -17.35 6.41 -2.35
CA ILE A 350 -17.78 6.40 -0.94
C ILE A 350 -18.33 5.01 -0.58
N GLU A 351 -19.18 4.44 -1.42
CA GLU A 351 -19.77 3.12 -1.24
C GLU A 351 -18.69 2.03 -1.23
N SER A 352 -17.61 2.20 -1.99
CA SER A 352 -16.47 1.27 -2.00
C SER A 352 -15.75 1.25 -0.66
N VAL A 353 -15.47 2.42 -0.08
CA VAL A 353 -14.85 2.52 1.26
C VAL A 353 -15.80 1.96 2.34
N THR A 354 -17.10 2.30 2.28
CA THR A 354 -18.11 1.80 3.23
C THR A 354 -18.24 0.27 3.15
N THR A 355 -18.24 -0.29 1.92
CA THR A 355 -18.30 -1.74 1.70
C THR A 355 -17.06 -2.43 2.26
N MET A 356 -15.86 -1.91 1.94
CA MET A 356 -14.59 -2.42 2.46
C MET A 356 -14.58 -2.40 3.99
N ALA A 357 -14.94 -1.28 4.61
CA ALA A 357 -14.99 -1.14 6.06
C ALA A 357 -15.98 -2.12 6.72
N THR A 358 -17.09 -2.42 6.04
CA THR A 358 -18.08 -3.38 6.52
C THR A 358 -17.55 -4.81 6.47
N ILE A 359 -16.89 -5.18 5.36
CA ILE A 359 -16.28 -6.53 5.22
C ILE A 359 -15.16 -6.70 6.26
N ASP A 360 -14.28 -5.71 6.41
CA ASP A 360 -13.18 -5.72 7.38
C ASP A 360 -13.72 -5.89 8.81
N LYS A 361 -14.77 -5.15 9.19
CA LYS A 361 -15.43 -5.29 10.51
C LYS A 361 -16.02 -6.67 10.73
N ASN A 362 -16.67 -7.24 9.72
CA ASN A 362 -17.26 -8.57 9.83
C ASN A 362 -16.19 -9.66 9.91
N ALA A 363 -15.16 -9.60 9.06
CA ALA A 363 -14.07 -10.56 9.06
C ALA A 363 -13.30 -10.57 10.40
N GLN A 364 -13.03 -9.39 10.98
CA GLN A 364 -12.29 -9.32 12.24
C GLN A 364 -13.03 -9.94 13.43
N THR A 365 -14.36 -10.10 13.40
CA THR A 365 -15.11 -10.78 14.46
C THR A 365 -14.80 -12.27 14.51
N LEU A 366 -14.31 -12.83 13.41
CA LEU A 366 -14.01 -14.24 13.27
C LEU A 366 -12.51 -14.57 13.35
N LEU A 367 -11.65 -13.55 13.60
CA LEU A 367 -10.20 -13.75 13.69
C LEU A 367 -9.79 -14.74 14.80
N LYS A 368 -10.55 -14.80 15.89
CA LYS A 368 -10.28 -15.76 16.99
C LYS A 368 -10.47 -17.21 16.56
N GLU A 369 -11.45 -17.47 15.69
CA GLU A 369 -11.82 -18.83 15.25
C GLU A 369 -11.06 -19.24 13.98
N TYR A 370 -10.89 -18.30 13.02
CA TYR A 370 -10.40 -18.59 11.69
C TYR A 370 -9.11 -17.85 11.31
N GLY A 371 -8.64 -16.92 12.18
CA GLY A 371 -7.40 -16.18 11.92
C GLY A 371 -6.20 -17.11 11.82
N ARG A 372 -5.32 -16.84 10.85
CA ARG A 372 -4.15 -17.69 10.58
C ARG A 372 -2.89 -17.27 11.33
N LEU A 373 -2.93 -16.12 12.01
CA LEU A 373 -1.78 -15.65 12.76
C LEU A 373 -1.54 -16.50 14.00
N ASP A 374 -0.47 -17.28 14.00
CA ASP A 374 0.01 -18.00 15.17
C ASP A 374 1.14 -17.25 15.88
N SER A 375 0.77 -16.38 16.81
CA SER A 375 1.75 -15.61 17.59
C SER A 375 2.54 -16.46 18.61
N SER A 376 2.24 -17.75 18.77
CA SER A 376 3.03 -18.65 19.62
C SER A 376 4.42 -18.93 19.04
N THR A 377 4.55 -18.78 17.71
CA THR A 377 5.79 -18.98 16.95
C THR A 377 6.70 -17.76 16.94
N PHE A 378 6.25 -16.62 17.44
CA PHE A 378 7.03 -15.38 17.41
C PHE A 378 8.23 -15.45 18.37
N ASP A 379 9.34 -14.90 17.94
CA ASP A 379 10.51 -14.75 18.80
C ASP A 379 10.18 -13.83 19.99
N ARG A 380 10.47 -14.30 21.20
CA ARG A 380 10.27 -13.58 22.46
C ARG A 380 11.58 -13.39 23.21
N SER A 381 12.68 -13.27 22.50
CA SER A 381 14.01 -13.14 23.10
C SER A 381 14.26 -11.78 23.76
N THR A 382 13.50 -10.74 23.41
CA THR A 382 13.67 -9.39 23.94
C THR A 382 12.66 -9.05 25.04
N LYS A 383 13.05 -8.15 25.95
CA LYS A 383 12.13 -7.65 27.01
C LYS A 383 10.85 -7.06 26.41
N THR A 384 10.97 -6.35 25.31
CA THR A 384 9.87 -5.69 24.63
C THR A 384 8.87 -6.71 24.06
N GLU A 385 9.37 -7.79 23.44
CA GLU A 385 8.54 -8.90 22.94
C GLU A 385 7.82 -9.63 24.07
N VAL A 386 8.50 -9.87 25.20
CA VAL A 386 7.89 -10.50 26.40
C VAL A 386 6.74 -9.64 26.93
N VAL A 387 6.92 -8.33 27.05
CA VAL A 387 5.88 -7.41 27.52
C VAL A 387 4.69 -7.39 26.54
N ALA A 388 4.93 -7.30 25.25
CA ALA A 388 3.84 -7.27 24.25
C ALA A 388 3.04 -8.58 24.23
N SER A 389 3.70 -9.73 24.37
CA SER A 389 3.02 -11.02 24.52
C SER A 389 2.18 -11.08 25.80
N ALA A 390 2.70 -10.58 26.92
CA ALA A 390 1.97 -10.53 28.20
C ALA A 390 0.73 -9.62 28.12
N VAL A 391 0.81 -8.52 27.37
CA VAL A 391 -0.35 -7.65 27.09
C VAL A 391 -1.46 -8.42 26.36
N LYS A 392 -1.12 -9.19 25.30
CA LYS A 392 -2.09 -10.06 24.62
C LYS A 392 -2.71 -11.07 25.59
N ASP A 393 -1.88 -11.74 26.39
CA ASP A 393 -2.35 -12.74 27.36
C ASP A 393 -3.29 -12.11 28.42
N ALA A 394 -3.02 -10.88 28.84
CA ALA A 394 -3.92 -10.13 29.73
C ALA A 394 -5.28 -9.87 29.08
N THR A 395 -5.31 -9.44 27.80
CA THR A 395 -6.58 -9.19 27.07
C THR A 395 -7.39 -10.47 26.82
N ASN A 396 -6.74 -11.63 26.75
CA ASN A 396 -7.40 -12.92 26.61
C ASN A 396 -7.95 -13.46 27.94
N SER A 397 -7.36 -13.05 29.08
CA SER A 397 -7.65 -13.60 30.40
C SER A 397 -8.59 -12.72 31.23
N MET A 398 -8.66 -11.44 30.92
CA MET A 398 -9.47 -10.44 31.63
C MET A 398 -10.29 -9.61 30.64
N ASP A 399 -11.39 -9.05 31.11
CA ASP A 399 -12.15 -8.04 30.34
C ASP A 399 -11.37 -6.71 30.32
N ILE A 400 -10.40 -6.60 29.42
CA ILE A 400 -9.63 -5.38 29.14
C ILE A 400 -10.30 -4.67 27.98
N LYS A 401 -10.79 -3.46 28.19
CA LYS A 401 -11.47 -2.67 27.15
C LYS A 401 -10.51 -1.99 26.19
N LEU A 402 -9.35 -1.53 26.69
CA LEU A 402 -8.41 -0.74 25.94
C LEU A 402 -6.96 -1.02 26.36
N ILE A 403 -6.06 -1.05 25.41
CA ILE A 403 -4.61 -0.99 25.63
C ILE A 403 -4.17 0.44 25.37
N VAL A 404 -3.51 1.08 26.33
CA VAL A 404 -2.95 2.42 26.19
C VAL A 404 -1.44 2.28 26.05
N ALA A 405 -0.93 2.48 24.84
CA ALA A 405 0.50 2.38 24.52
C ALA A 405 1.13 3.76 24.42
N LEU A 406 1.90 4.18 25.43
CA LEU A 406 2.68 5.41 25.34
C LEU A 406 3.97 5.15 24.54
N THR A 407 4.21 5.95 23.51
CA THR A 407 5.30 5.69 22.58
C THR A 407 5.83 6.96 21.92
N GLU A 408 7.15 7.13 21.92
CA GLU A 408 7.82 8.26 21.25
C GLU A 408 8.03 8.00 19.75
N SER A 409 8.33 6.75 19.38
CA SER A 409 8.66 6.37 17.99
C SER A 409 7.60 5.47 17.33
N GLY A 410 6.52 5.15 18.04
CA GLY A 410 5.51 4.19 17.58
C GLY A 410 5.83 2.73 17.85
N ASN A 411 7.06 2.38 18.26
CA ASN A 411 7.49 0.97 18.37
C ASN A 411 6.66 0.15 19.36
N THR A 412 6.29 0.70 20.51
CA THR A 412 5.43 0.02 21.48
C THR A 412 4.10 -0.38 20.86
N ALA A 413 3.45 0.54 20.16
CA ALA A 413 2.16 0.30 19.53
C ALA A 413 2.26 -0.72 18.36
N ARG A 414 3.30 -0.62 17.53
CA ARG A 414 3.56 -1.58 16.44
C ARG A 414 3.76 -2.98 16.99
N LEU A 415 4.55 -3.10 18.04
CA LEU A 415 4.84 -4.40 18.65
C LEU A 415 3.60 -5.03 19.28
N ILE A 416 2.77 -4.27 19.97
CA ILE A 416 1.50 -4.77 20.51
C ILE A 416 0.56 -5.18 19.37
N SER A 417 0.46 -4.36 18.32
CA SER A 417 -0.32 -4.64 17.12
C SER A 417 0.06 -5.98 16.45
N LYS A 418 1.36 -6.33 16.42
CA LYS A 418 1.89 -7.60 15.92
C LYS A 418 1.17 -8.81 16.55
N TYR A 419 0.88 -8.74 17.84
CA TYR A 419 0.26 -9.85 18.59
C TYR A 419 -1.26 -9.94 18.42
N ARG A 420 -1.90 -8.99 17.73
CA ARG A 420 -3.37 -8.98 17.49
C ARG A 420 -4.20 -9.18 18.75
N PRO A 421 -4.07 -8.31 19.78
CA PRO A 421 -4.84 -8.44 21.02
C PRO A 421 -6.35 -8.27 20.78
N GLU A 422 -7.19 -8.77 21.68
CA GLU A 422 -8.65 -8.62 21.58
C GLU A 422 -9.14 -7.19 21.86
N ALA A 423 -8.35 -6.36 22.55
CA ALA A 423 -8.65 -4.96 22.82
C ALA A 423 -8.04 -4.03 21.74
N ASP A 424 -8.65 -2.87 21.55
CA ASP A 424 -8.10 -1.80 20.67
C ASP A 424 -6.85 -1.20 21.34
N ILE A 425 -5.95 -0.63 20.52
CA ILE A 425 -4.68 -0.05 20.95
C ILE A 425 -4.73 1.46 20.78
N LEU A 426 -4.90 2.22 21.85
CA LEU A 426 -4.75 3.66 21.86
C LEU A 426 -3.25 3.98 21.99
N ALA A 427 -2.66 4.41 20.86
CA ALA A 427 -1.26 4.82 20.84
C ALA A 427 -1.13 6.29 21.19
N VAL A 428 -0.65 6.58 22.38
CA VAL A 428 -0.43 7.95 22.88
C VAL A 428 0.97 8.38 22.46
N THR A 429 1.04 9.31 21.50
CA THR A 429 2.25 9.86 20.94
C THR A 429 2.44 11.34 21.33
N PHE A 430 3.60 11.91 21.05
CA PHE A 430 3.95 13.27 21.47
C PHE A 430 4.18 14.21 20.27
N ASP A 431 4.01 13.71 19.06
CA ASP A 431 4.12 14.46 17.82
C ASP A 431 3.25 13.88 16.71
N GLU A 432 2.90 14.70 15.73
CA GLU A 432 2.02 14.33 14.61
C GLU A 432 2.71 13.37 13.61
N ILE A 433 4.03 13.42 13.48
CA ILE A 433 4.80 12.54 12.60
C ILE A 433 4.63 11.08 13.06
N THR A 434 4.88 10.84 14.33
CA THR A 434 4.69 9.53 14.96
C THR A 434 3.23 9.09 14.87
N GLN A 435 2.27 9.98 15.14
CA GLN A 435 0.84 9.70 15.00
C GLN A 435 0.52 9.17 13.61
N LYS A 436 0.90 9.91 12.57
CA LYS A 436 0.59 9.54 11.17
C LYS A 436 1.32 8.28 10.73
N SER A 437 2.53 8.01 11.22
CA SER A 437 3.28 6.79 10.92
C SER A 437 2.61 5.50 11.41
N LEU A 438 1.66 5.60 12.34
CA LEU A 438 0.91 4.48 12.89
C LEU A 438 -0.41 4.19 12.19
N MET A 439 -0.80 4.99 11.19
CA MET A 439 -2.10 4.90 10.52
C MET A 439 -2.32 3.60 9.72
N LEU A 440 -1.27 2.85 9.41
CA LEU A 440 -1.36 1.53 8.75
C LEU A 440 -1.38 0.35 9.73
N ASN A 441 -1.08 0.58 11.03
CA ASN A 441 -0.96 -0.52 11.99
C ASN A 441 -2.33 -1.03 12.44
N TRP A 442 -2.52 -2.33 12.38
CA TRP A 442 -3.74 -3.01 12.78
C TRP A 442 -4.14 -2.67 14.23
N GLY A 443 -5.41 -2.32 14.42
CA GLY A 443 -5.99 -2.06 15.75
C GLY A 443 -5.47 -0.81 16.47
N VAL A 444 -4.53 -0.06 15.87
CA VAL A 444 -3.94 1.13 16.50
C VAL A 444 -4.80 2.37 16.21
N ILE A 445 -5.13 3.11 17.26
CA ILE A 445 -5.78 4.41 17.23
C ILE A 445 -4.77 5.43 17.78
N PRO A 446 -4.04 6.15 16.92
CA PRO A 446 -2.99 7.05 17.39
C PRO A 446 -3.55 8.44 17.75
N VAL A 447 -3.13 8.95 18.89
CA VAL A 447 -3.48 10.28 19.39
C VAL A 447 -2.24 11.03 19.84
N VAL A 448 -2.26 12.36 19.78
CA VAL A 448 -1.16 13.21 20.22
C VAL A 448 -1.51 13.89 21.54
N THR A 449 -0.58 13.93 22.48
CA THR A 449 -0.69 14.67 23.73
C THR A 449 0.66 15.27 24.12
N GLU A 450 0.67 16.10 25.14
CA GLU A 450 1.92 16.59 25.72
C GLU A 450 2.72 15.45 26.36
N LYS A 451 4.05 15.53 26.28
CA LYS A 451 4.94 14.50 26.83
C LYS A 451 4.90 14.54 28.34
N PRO A 452 4.65 13.39 29.03
CA PRO A 452 4.66 13.32 30.49
C PRO A 452 6.00 13.72 31.10
N SER A 453 5.95 14.40 32.25
CA SER A 453 7.14 14.90 32.95
C SER A 453 7.78 13.84 33.87
N SER A 454 7.03 12.83 34.28
CA SER A 454 7.48 11.78 35.20
C SER A 454 6.76 10.46 34.92
N THR A 455 7.23 9.38 35.56
CA THR A 455 6.59 8.06 35.47
C THR A 455 5.16 8.05 36.06
N ASP A 456 4.94 8.77 37.16
CA ASP A 456 3.60 8.85 37.78
C ASP A 456 2.63 9.64 36.90
N ASP A 457 3.07 10.80 36.41
CA ASP A 457 2.37 11.64 35.43
C ASP A 457 1.98 10.85 34.16
N MET A 458 2.88 9.98 33.69
CA MET A 458 2.65 9.13 32.53
C MET A 458 1.41 8.22 32.67
N PHE A 459 1.20 7.61 33.86
CA PHE A 459 0.03 6.78 34.10
C PHE A 459 -1.25 7.59 34.19
N ASP A 460 -1.19 8.77 34.74
CA ASP A 460 -2.35 9.67 34.84
C ASP A 460 -2.72 10.29 33.50
N VAL A 461 -1.73 10.67 32.67
CA VAL A 461 -1.94 11.08 31.28
C VAL A 461 -2.57 9.96 30.47
N ALA A 462 -2.09 8.70 30.61
CA ALA A 462 -2.64 7.55 29.90
C ALA A 462 -4.13 7.33 30.22
N GLU A 463 -4.51 7.38 31.50
CA GLU A 463 -5.92 7.24 31.93
C GLU A 463 -6.79 8.39 31.43
N LYS A 464 -6.31 9.63 31.56
CA LYS A 464 -6.99 10.83 31.06
C LYS A 464 -7.27 10.74 29.56
N VAL A 465 -6.26 10.44 28.74
CA VAL A 465 -6.41 10.32 27.27
C VAL A 465 -7.32 9.15 26.91
N ALA A 466 -7.30 8.06 27.66
CA ALA A 466 -8.22 6.93 27.46
C ALA A 466 -9.68 7.35 27.66
N LEU A 467 -9.99 8.11 28.72
CA LEU A 467 -11.33 8.64 28.98
C LEU A 467 -11.75 9.67 27.90
N GLU A 468 -10.88 10.61 27.57
CA GLU A 468 -11.14 11.66 26.56
C GLU A 468 -11.38 11.06 25.16
N SER A 469 -10.81 9.88 24.88
CA SER A 469 -11.07 9.15 23.62
C SER A 469 -12.50 8.61 23.48
N GLY A 470 -13.24 8.50 24.58
CA GLY A 470 -14.57 7.88 24.61
C GLY A 470 -14.57 6.37 24.36
N LEU A 471 -13.41 5.71 24.41
CA LEU A 471 -13.27 4.26 24.20
C LEU A 471 -13.47 3.46 25.50
N VAL A 472 -13.43 4.12 26.63
CA VAL A 472 -13.63 3.54 27.97
C VAL A 472 -14.43 4.48 28.88
N GLU A 473 -15.03 3.90 29.89
CA GLU A 473 -15.78 4.59 30.93
C GLU A 473 -15.18 4.29 32.32
N SER A 474 -15.56 5.07 33.34
CA SER A 474 -15.19 4.76 34.73
C SER A 474 -15.67 3.36 35.12
N GLY A 475 -14.77 2.58 35.72
CA GLY A 475 -14.99 1.17 36.07
C GLY A 475 -14.43 0.17 35.05
N ASP A 476 -14.11 0.59 33.84
CA ASP A 476 -13.45 -0.27 32.82
C ASP A 476 -12.01 -0.59 33.20
N ASN A 477 -11.52 -1.77 32.78
CA ASN A 477 -10.11 -2.12 32.92
C ASN A 477 -9.34 -1.78 31.65
N ILE A 478 -8.19 -1.15 31.84
CA ILE A 478 -7.22 -0.82 30.78
C ILE A 478 -5.85 -1.42 31.10
N VAL A 479 -5.06 -1.67 30.06
CA VAL A 479 -3.64 -2.01 30.19
C VAL A 479 -2.81 -0.84 29.67
N ILE A 480 -1.98 -0.24 30.53
CA ILE A 480 -1.05 0.81 30.17
C ILE A 480 0.32 0.19 29.92
N VAL A 481 0.92 0.50 28.78
CA VAL A 481 2.20 -0.07 28.31
C VAL A 481 3.16 1.06 27.93
N ALA A 482 4.36 1.00 28.46
CA ALA A 482 5.36 2.05 28.25
C ALA A 482 6.81 1.59 28.47
N GLY A 483 7.74 2.44 28.11
CA GLY A 483 9.13 2.41 28.55
C GLY A 483 9.30 3.24 29.84
N VAL A 484 9.80 2.64 30.90
CA VAL A 484 10.05 3.31 32.22
C VAL A 484 11.53 3.15 32.58
N PRO A 485 12.21 4.26 33.01
CA PRO A 485 11.75 5.65 33.11
C PRO A 485 11.44 6.27 31.74
N VAL A 486 10.65 7.36 31.74
CA VAL A 486 10.32 8.12 30.51
C VAL A 486 11.59 8.50 29.78
N GLY A 487 11.66 8.23 28.45
CA GLY A 487 12.83 8.58 27.61
C GLY A 487 13.94 7.52 27.56
N THR A 488 13.82 6.37 28.21
CA THR A 488 14.89 5.32 28.21
C THR A 488 14.92 4.45 26.98
N GLY A 489 13.93 4.56 26.08
CA GLY A 489 13.79 3.69 24.91
C GLY A 489 13.45 2.23 25.26
N GLY A 490 12.56 1.63 24.50
CA GLY A 490 12.14 0.24 24.67
C GLY A 490 11.02 0.04 25.71
N THR A 491 10.05 -0.79 25.32
CA THR A 491 8.91 -1.15 26.17
C THR A 491 9.32 -2.16 27.23
N ASN A 492 9.17 -1.82 28.50
CA ASN A 492 9.60 -2.67 29.61
C ASN A 492 8.58 -2.79 30.74
N THR A 493 7.45 -2.09 30.65
CA THR A 493 6.44 -2.02 31.73
C THR A 493 5.04 -2.20 31.18
N MET A 494 4.25 -3.00 31.90
CA MET A 494 2.82 -3.18 31.71
C MET A 494 2.11 -2.96 33.06
N ARG A 495 1.03 -2.19 33.08
CA ARG A 495 0.21 -1.95 34.27
C ARG A 495 -1.27 -2.11 33.94
N ILE A 496 -1.97 -2.98 34.67
CA ILE A 496 -3.42 -3.07 34.61
C ILE A 496 -4.01 -2.06 35.61
N ARG A 497 -4.99 -1.29 35.15
CA ARG A 497 -5.66 -0.25 35.95
C ARG A 497 -7.16 -0.25 35.67
N THR A 498 -7.97 -0.09 36.72
CA THR A 498 -9.39 0.26 36.55
C THR A 498 -9.51 1.76 36.46
N VAL A 499 -10.18 2.25 35.43
CA VAL A 499 -10.41 3.67 35.14
C VAL A 499 -11.30 4.26 36.24
N LYS A 500 -10.91 5.42 36.77
CA LYS A 500 -11.62 6.10 37.88
C LYS A 500 -12.64 7.11 37.38
#